data_f7b2d9e9d11f75bda173a9a6f56ddcab
#
_entry.id   f7b2d9e9d11f75bda173a9a6f56ddcab
#
_cell.length_a   1.000
_cell.length_b   1.000
_cell.length_c   1.000
_cell.angle_alpha   90.00
_cell.angle_beta   90.00
_cell.angle_gamma   90.00
#
_symmetry.space_group_name_H-M   'P 1'
#
loop_
_entity.id
_entity.type
_entity.pdbx_description
1 polymer ?
#
loop_
_entity_poly.entity_id
_entity_poly.type
_entity_poly.pdbx_seq_one_letter_code
_entity_poly.pdbx_strand_id
1 'polypeptide(L)'
;MRNQEQERKLPQAVALRYAPREDRAPKLTAKGSGPVAEKIIALAKEHGIPMQEDPALVEVLSQLDFYEEIPPLVYGVVAEILAFLYSLNQKHRSMTQG
;
A
#
# COMPACT_ATOMS: atom_id res chain seq x y z
N MET A 1 29.12 7.78 1.76
CA MET A 1 28.07 8.62 2.29
C MET A 1 27.04 9.01 1.26
N ARG A 2 27.48 9.50 0.10
CA ARG A 2 26.52 9.84 -0.95
C ARG A 2 25.78 8.63 -1.46
N ASN A 3 26.42 7.47 -1.51
CA ASN A 3 25.75 6.26 -1.93
C ASN A 3 24.62 5.85 -1.00
N GLN A 4 24.83 6.06 0.30
CA GLN A 4 23.80 5.74 1.28
C GLN A 4 22.58 6.64 1.12
N GLU A 5 22.81 7.91 0.82
CA GLU A 5 21.71 8.83 0.59
C GLU A 5 20.94 8.44 -0.65
N GLN A 6 21.64 8.03 -1.71
CA GLN A 6 21.00 7.59 -2.93
C GLN A 6 20.19 6.31 -2.69
N GLU A 7 20.73 5.39 -1.90
CA GLU A 7 20.03 4.16 -1.58
C GLU A 7 18.76 4.45 -0.80
N ARG A 8 18.80 5.41 0.15
CA ARG A 8 17.62 5.78 0.90
C ARG A 8 16.57 6.44 0.04
N LYS A 9 16.99 6.99 -1.11
CA LYS A 9 16.05 7.64 -2.03
C LYS A 9 15.45 6.71 -3.05
N LEU A 10 15.90 5.45 -3.09
CA LEU A 10 15.27 4.46 -3.97
C LEU A 10 13.82 4.30 -3.54
N PRO A 11 12.90 4.36 -4.49
CA PRO A 11 11.49 4.16 -4.15
C PRO A 11 11.25 2.74 -3.69
N GLN A 12 10.33 2.61 -2.75
CA GLN A 12 9.85 1.31 -2.30
C GLN A 12 8.34 1.32 -2.37
N ALA A 13 7.76 0.19 -2.71
CA ALA A 13 6.32 0.08 -2.78
C ALA A 13 5.89 -1.30 -2.31
N VAL A 14 4.74 -1.34 -1.65
CA VAL A 14 4.08 -2.59 -1.31
C VAL A 14 2.63 -2.48 -1.74
N ALA A 15 2.05 -3.58 -2.13
CA ALA A 15 0.64 -3.64 -2.44
C ALA A 15 -0.03 -4.59 -1.46
N LEU A 16 -1.17 -4.15 -0.95
CA LEU A 16 -1.96 -4.95 -0.04
C LEU A 16 -3.31 -5.25 -0.67
N ARG A 17 -3.80 -6.45 -0.43
CA ARG A 17 -5.15 -6.82 -0.81
C ARG A 17 -5.95 -7.06 0.46
N TYR A 18 -7.16 -6.52 0.50
CA TYR A 18 -8.07 -6.78 1.60
C TYR A 18 -9.48 -6.95 1.06
N ALA A 19 -9.99 -8.16 1.19
CA ALA A 19 -11.38 -8.48 0.86
C ALA A 19 -12.06 -8.88 2.16
N PRO A 20 -12.87 -8.00 2.78
CA PRO A 20 -13.39 -8.23 4.12
C PRO A 20 -14.16 -9.54 4.29
N ARG A 21 -14.78 -10.04 3.23
CA ARG A 21 -15.54 -11.28 3.33
C ARG A 21 -14.69 -12.53 3.24
N GLU A 22 -13.46 -12.40 2.69
CA GLU A 22 -12.58 -13.53 2.45
C GLU A 22 -11.36 -13.51 3.34
N ASP A 23 -10.87 -12.32 3.67
CA ASP A 23 -9.59 -12.15 4.36
C ASP A 23 -9.82 -11.67 5.79
N ARG A 24 -9.11 -12.29 6.74
CA ARG A 24 -9.14 -11.83 8.13
C ARG A 24 -8.34 -10.55 8.31
N ALA A 25 -7.36 -10.35 7.46
CA ALA A 25 -6.49 -9.18 7.49
C ALA A 25 -5.95 -8.93 6.10
N PRO A 26 -5.51 -7.70 5.81
CA PRO A 26 -4.85 -7.44 4.54
C PRO A 26 -3.63 -8.33 4.36
N LYS A 27 -3.38 -8.72 3.12
CA LYS A 27 -2.25 -9.56 2.74
C LYS A 27 -1.36 -8.83 1.77
N LEU A 28 -0.06 -9.05 1.86
CA LEU A 28 0.88 -8.46 0.93
C LEU A 28 0.83 -9.22 -0.38
N THR A 29 0.56 -8.51 -1.48
CA THR A 29 0.47 -9.13 -2.80
C THR A 29 1.58 -8.72 -3.74
N ALA A 30 2.28 -7.63 -3.46
CA ALA A 30 3.42 -7.21 -4.25
C ALA A 30 4.34 -6.36 -3.40
N LYS A 31 5.61 -6.40 -3.71
CA LYS A 31 6.59 -5.54 -3.07
C LYS A 31 7.80 -5.39 -3.96
N GLY A 32 8.49 -4.27 -3.84
CA GLY A 32 9.70 -4.05 -4.59
C GLY A 32 10.33 -2.72 -4.28
N SER A 33 11.52 -2.53 -4.78
CA SER A 33 12.24 -1.25 -4.67
C SER A 33 12.83 -0.89 -6.02
N GLY A 34 13.17 0.40 -6.19
CA GLY A 34 13.73 0.87 -7.45
C GLY A 34 12.76 0.67 -8.61
N PRO A 35 13.25 0.10 -9.72
CA PRO A 35 12.42 -0.09 -10.92
C PRO A 35 11.16 -0.92 -10.66
N VAL A 36 11.24 -1.91 -9.78
CA VAL A 36 10.08 -2.73 -9.46
C VAL A 36 9.04 -1.89 -8.72
N ALA A 37 9.47 -1.05 -7.78
CA ALA A 37 8.54 -0.16 -7.09
C ALA A 37 7.87 0.80 -8.06
N GLU A 38 8.62 1.35 -9.00
CA GLU A 38 8.06 2.24 -10.01
C GLU A 38 7.00 1.56 -10.85
N LYS A 39 7.23 0.29 -11.18
CA LYS A 39 6.26 -0.48 -11.94
C LYS A 39 5.00 -0.75 -11.13
N ILE A 40 5.15 -1.07 -9.85
CA ILE A 40 3.99 -1.27 -8.96
C ILE A 40 3.16 0.00 -8.91
N ILE A 41 3.81 1.15 -8.72
CA ILE A 41 3.13 2.43 -8.63
C ILE A 41 2.42 2.76 -9.96
N ALA A 42 3.10 2.54 -11.07
CA ALA A 42 2.52 2.80 -12.39
C ALA A 42 1.28 1.96 -12.64
N LEU A 43 1.33 0.68 -12.28
CA LEU A 43 0.19 -0.21 -12.44
C LEU A 43 -0.97 0.21 -11.54
N ALA A 44 -0.67 0.64 -10.31
CA ALA A 44 -1.71 1.12 -9.41
C ALA A 44 -2.42 2.33 -10.00
N LYS A 45 -1.67 3.27 -10.54
CA LYS A 45 -2.25 4.45 -11.17
C LYS A 45 -3.09 4.08 -12.38
N GLU A 46 -2.58 3.17 -13.20
CA GLU A 46 -3.27 2.72 -14.40
C GLU A 46 -4.62 2.09 -14.09
N HIS A 47 -4.69 1.35 -13.00
CA HIS A 47 -5.91 0.64 -12.61
C HIS A 47 -6.75 1.41 -11.58
N GLY A 48 -6.37 2.65 -11.27
CA GLY A 48 -7.14 3.44 -10.32
C GLY A 48 -7.12 2.92 -8.90
N ILE A 49 -6.05 2.20 -8.52
CA ILE A 49 -5.93 1.67 -7.17
C ILE A 49 -5.49 2.80 -6.23
N PRO A 50 -6.20 3.01 -5.12
CA PRO A 50 -5.81 4.05 -4.16
C PRO A 50 -4.41 3.82 -3.61
N MET A 51 -3.66 4.91 -3.42
CA MET A 51 -2.30 4.84 -2.92
C MET A 51 -2.11 5.81 -1.77
N GLN A 52 -1.28 5.41 -0.83
CA GLN A 52 -0.90 6.22 0.31
C GLN A 52 0.61 6.20 0.45
N GLU A 53 1.21 7.35 0.66
CA GLU A 53 2.66 7.42 0.89
C GLU A 53 2.94 7.39 2.39
N ASP A 54 3.68 6.39 2.82
CA ASP A 54 4.09 6.23 4.20
C ASP A 54 5.37 5.39 4.22
N PRO A 55 6.53 6.04 4.08
CA PRO A 55 7.79 5.31 3.97
C PRO A 55 8.08 4.38 5.15
N ALA A 56 7.75 4.80 6.36
CA ALA A 56 8.00 3.97 7.54
C ALA A 56 7.15 2.70 7.51
N LEU A 57 5.89 2.83 7.13
CA LEU A 57 5.01 1.68 7.03
C LEU A 57 5.44 0.75 5.90
N VAL A 58 5.83 1.32 4.76
CA VAL A 58 6.30 0.51 3.63
C VAL A 58 7.52 -0.30 4.03
N GLU A 59 8.42 0.30 4.78
CA GLU A 59 9.62 -0.41 5.23
C GLU A 59 9.25 -1.62 6.10
N VAL A 60 8.32 -1.45 7.02
CA VAL A 60 7.86 -2.56 7.86
C VAL A 60 7.18 -3.63 7.01
N LEU A 61 6.28 -3.23 6.14
CA LEU A 61 5.51 -4.17 5.34
C LEU A 61 6.37 -4.91 4.31
N SER A 62 7.45 -4.29 3.84
CA SER A 62 8.32 -4.91 2.84
C SER A 62 9.04 -6.15 3.39
N GLN A 63 9.04 -6.34 4.68
CA GLN A 63 9.65 -7.52 5.30
C GLN A 63 8.73 -8.74 5.31
N LEU A 64 7.46 -8.55 4.96
CA LEU A 64 6.53 -9.65 4.88
C LEU A 64 6.79 -10.50 3.64
N ASP A 65 6.42 -11.77 3.71
CA ASP A 65 6.43 -12.64 2.56
C ASP A 65 5.17 -12.41 1.72
N PHE A 66 5.21 -12.84 0.47
CA PHE A 66 4.04 -12.73 -0.40
C PHE A 66 2.88 -13.52 0.19
N TYR A 67 1.70 -12.91 0.17
CA TYR A 67 0.44 -13.46 0.68
C TYR A 67 0.40 -13.61 2.19
N GLU A 68 1.40 -13.08 2.88
CA GLU A 68 1.39 -13.03 4.33
C GLU A 68 0.44 -11.94 4.81
N GLU A 69 -0.29 -12.21 5.89
CA GLU A 69 -1.14 -11.21 6.52
C GLU A 69 -0.29 -10.19 7.24
N ILE A 70 -0.77 -8.95 7.28
CA ILE A 70 -0.06 -7.93 8.05
C ILE A 70 -0.07 -8.31 9.53
N PRO A 71 1.00 -7.97 10.26
CA PRO A 71 1.05 -8.32 11.69
C PRO A 71 0.12 -7.45 12.52
N PRO A 72 -0.40 -7.99 13.63
CA PRO A 72 -1.30 -7.20 14.50
C PRO A 72 -0.71 -5.87 14.94
N LEU A 73 0.60 -5.78 15.05
CA LEU A 73 1.26 -4.55 15.46
C LEU A 73 0.92 -3.36 14.57
N VAL A 74 0.68 -3.59 13.29
CA VAL A 74 0.38 -2.50 12.35
C VAL A 74 -1.10 -2.45 11.96
N TYR A 75 -1.96 -3.23 12.60
CA TYR A 75 -3.40 -3.22 12.27
C TYR A 75 -4.00 -1.81 12.35
N GLY A 76 -3.68 -1.09 13.43
CA GLY A 76 -4.27 0.23 13.64
C GLY A 76 -3.92 1.20 12.52
N VAL A 77 -2.65 1.26 12.16
CA VAL A 77 -2.20 2.19 11.12
C VAL A 77 -2.80 1.82 9.77
N VAL A 78 -2.77 0.55 9.42
CA VAL A 78 -3.31 0.10 8.13
C VAL A 78 -4.82 0.31 8.09
N ALA A 79 -5.51 0.02 9.19
CA ALA A 79 -6.95 0.22 9.25
C ALA A 79 -7.33 1.68 9.04
N GLU A 80 -6.59 2.60 9.61
CA GLU A 80 -6.83 4.04 9.42
C GLU A 80 -6.67 4.44 7.95
N ILE A 81 -5.62 3.93 7.32
CA ILE A 81 -5.37 4.22 5.91
C ILE A 81 -6.48 3.66 5.04
N LEU A 82 -6.89 2.41 5.27
CA LEU A 82 -7.95 1.79 4.50
C LEU A 82 -9.28 2.52 4.69
N ALA A 83 -9.58 2.92 5.92
CA ALA A 83 -10.81 3.66 6.21
C ALA A 83 -10.82 5.00 5.49
N PHE A 84 -9.69 5.70 5.47
CA PHE A 84 -9.57 6.97 4.77
C PHE A 84 -9.78 6.79 3.28
N LEU A 85 -9.11 5.82 2.68
CA LEU A 85 -9.22 5.56 1.25
C LEU A 85 -10.63 5.12 0.88
N TYR A 86 -11.25 4.29 1.70
CA TYR A 86 -12.61 3.85 1.49
C TYR A 86 -13.60 5.03 1.55
N SER A 87 -13.37 5.93 2.48
CA SER A 87 -14.21 7.11 2.62
C SER A 87 -14.13 8.01 1.38
N LEU A 88 -12.94 8.16 0.82
CA LEU A 88 -12.78 8.93 -0.41
C LEU A 88 -13.53 8.29 -1.57
N ASN A 89 -13.46 6.98 -1.69
CA ASN A 89 -14.18 6.26 -2.74
C ASN A 89 -15.68 6.45 -2.61
N GLN A 90 -16.20 6.41 -1.41
CA GLN A 90 -17.63 6.61 -1.18
C GLN A 90 -18.07 8.02 -1.54
N LYS A 91 -17.28 9.01 -1.17
CA LYS A 91 -17.57 10.39 -1.53
C LYS A 91 -17.58 10.57 -3.04
N HIS A 92 -16.62 9.95 -3.70
CA HIS A 92 -16.54 10.01 -5.15
C HIS A 92 -17.78 9.40 -5.79
N ARG A 93 -18.22 8.25 -5.29
CA ARG A 93 -19.43 7.61 -5.78
C ARG A 93 -20.66 8.50 -5.59
N SER A 94 -20.77 9.09 -4.41
CA SER A 94 -21.90 9.96 -4.12
C SER A 94 -21.95 11.14 -5.08
N MET A 95 -20.80 11.73 -5.36
CA MET A 95 -20.72 12.85 -6.28
C MET A 95 -21.08 12.41 -7.71
N THR A 96 -20.71 11.20 -8.08
CA THR A 96 -21.00 10.67 -9.41
C THR A 96 -22.48 10.40 -9.58
N GLN A 97 -23.14 9.94 -8.54
CA GLN A 97 -24.56 9.63 -8.58
C GLN A 97 -25.43 10.86 -8.47
N GLY A 98 -24.93 11.88 -7.82
CA GLY A 98 -25.64 13.13 -7.68
C GLY A 98 -25.56 13.97 -8.92
#